data_e35e500ccd541bc767cc635102f7bc9e
#
_entry.id   e35e500ccd541bc767cc635102f7bc9e
#
_cell.length_a   1.000
_cell.length_b   1.000
_cell.length_c   1.000
_cell.angle_alpha   90.00
_cell.angle_beta   90.00
_cell.angle_gamma   90.00
#
_symmetry.space_group_name_H-M   'P 1'
#
loop_
_entity.id
_entity.type
_entity.pdbx_description
1 polymer ?
#
loop_
_entity_poly.entity_id
_entity_poly.type
_entity_poly.pdbx_seq_one_letter_code
_entity_poly.pdbx_strand_id
1 'polypeptide(L)'
;VLSNSSLALPLDKGGKAAEHYVGRFAPSPTGPLHFGSLITAVASYCDARAHQGQWVVRIEDTDIPRIFPGSEEHILRCIDAFQFEPDTEIIFQKDRLEIYEEVIAHLYSQDLIYACQCTRKMLGSNHIYQGTCRNLGLPLQDQAIRIKVDAQNICFTDRLQGTHCSNLQQDLGDFVLKRRDGIINYQLAVVMDDYLQGMTHVVRGADLLDNTERQIWLGQVLGYPRLEYMHLPLAMNDQGQKLSKQNMAQALDLSQAAPLLQQALHALHQPPVDLDTPRIMLQQAIAQWDIQHIPHGIALPQIYQ
;
A
#
# COMPACT_ATOMS: atom_id res chain seq x y z
N VAL A 1 26.16 -12.47 -21.85
CA VAL A 1 25.33 -13.67 -21.97
C VAL A 1 24.79 -13.96 -20.57
N LEU A 2 23.71 -13.25 -20.21
CA LEU A 2 22.97 -13.53 -18.99
C LEU A 2 21.88 -14.55 -19.34
N SER A 3 21.91 -15.66 -18.66
CA SER A 3 21.00 -16.80 -18.82
C SER A 3 19.54 -16.34 -18.59
N ASN A 4 18.68 -16.58 -19.58
CA ASN A 4 17.23 -16.59 -19.45
C ASN A 4 16.82 -17.60 -18.36
N SER A 5 16.77 -17.17 -17.10
CA SER A 5 15.91 -17.80 -16.13
C SER A 5 14.55 -17.14 -16.30
N SER A 6 13.65 -17.78 -17.07
CA SER A 6 12.23 -17.48 -17.02
C SER A 6 11.84 -17.50 -15.53
N LEU A 7 11.50 -16.32 -15.00
CA LEU A 7 10.76 -16.24 -13.74
C LEU A 7 9.45 -16.97 -13.98
N ALA A 8 9.44 -18.27 -13.66
CA ALA A 8 8.21 -19.00 -13.53
C ALA A 8 7.45 -18.24 -12.44
N LEU A 9 6.41 -17.47 -12.85
CA LEU A 9 5.43 -16.96 -11.91
C LEU A 9 5.00 -18.17 -11.10
N PRO A 10 5.23 -18.23 -9.79
CA PRO A 10 4.86 -19.40 -9.01
C PRO A 10 3.34 -19.37 -8.86
N LEU A 11 2.66 -19.85 -9.90
CA LEU A 11 1.20 -20.05 -9.95
C LEU A 11 0.85 -21.39 -9.29
N ASP A 12 1.60 -21.77 -8.25
CA ASP A 12 1.35 -23.03 -7.55
C ASP A 12 0.18 -22.81 -6.57
N LYS A 13 -0.94 -23.44 -6.90
CA LYS A 13 -2.16 -23.43 -6.11
C LYS A 13 -1.90 -24.16 -4.80
N GLY A 14 -1.64 -23.43 -3.70
CA GLY A 14 -1.57 -24.03 -2.38
C GLY A 14 -0.46 -23.53 -1.47
N GLY A 15 -0.22 -22.22 -1.42
CA GLY A 15 0.60 -21.63 -0.37
C GLY A 15 -0.06 -21.80 0.99
N LYS A 16 0.55 -22.58 1.92
CA LYS A 16 0.25 -22.49 3.35
C LYS A 16 0.45 -21.04 3.76
N ALA A 17 -0.46 -20.50 4.60
CA ALA A 17 -0.24 -19.23 5.28
C ALA A 17 1.18 -19.25 5.89
N ALA A 18 1.97 -18.22 5.61
CA ALA A 18 3.31 -18.14 6.17
C ALA A 18 3.16 -18.10 7.70
N GLU A 19 3.85 -19.01 8.38
CA GLU A 19 3.87 -19.08 9.85
C GLU A 19 4.58 -17.86 10.48
N HIS A 20 5.12 -16.96 9.66
CA HIS A 20 5.95 -15.84 10.08
C HIS A 20 5.37 -14.52 9.60
N TYR A 21 5.31 -13.52 10.50
CA TYR A 21 4.86 -12.16 10.17
C TYR A 21 5.84 -11.46 9.22
N VAL A 22 5.37 -11.01 8.06
CA VAL A 22 6.12 -10.13 7.15
C VAL A 22 5.26 -8.91 6.86
N GLY A 23 5.70 -7.76 7.35
CA GLY A 23 5.06 -6.47 7.12
C GLY A 23 5.91 -5.54 6.28
N ARG A 24 5.32 -4.43 5.83
CA ARG A 24 6.05 -3.45 5.02
C ARG A 24 5.64 -2.01 5.29
N PHE A 25 6.57 -1.09 5.01
CA PHE A 25 6.31 0.32 4.78
C PHE A 25 6.51 0.62 3.29
N ALA A 26 5.46 1.14 2.62
CA ALA A 26 5.44 1.27 1.17
C ALA A 26 5.06 2.71 0.75
N PRO A 27 5.96 3.70 0.96
CA PRO A 27 5.68 5.09 0.62
C PRO A 27 5.83 5.37 -0.87
N SER A 28 4.92 6.21 -1.42
CA SER A 28 5.05 6.77 -2.77
C SER A 28 5.83 8.09 -2.71
N PRO A 29 6.86 8.31 -3.56
CA PRO A 29 7.71 9.49 -3.52
C PRO A 29 7.08 10.71 -4.24
N THR A 30 5.80 10.98 -3.97
CA THR A 30 5.06 12.12 -4.55
C THR A 30 5.21 13.43 -3.74
N GLY A 31 6.18 13.49 -2.85
CA GLY A 31 6.57 14.58 -1.95
C GLY A 31 7.27 14.02 -0.71
N PRO A 32 7.81 14.87 0.16
CA PRO A 32 8.48 14.44 1.38
C PRO A 32 7.51 13.68 2.31
N LEU A 33 8.05 12.86 3.20
CA LEU A 33 7.26 12.25 4.25
C LEU A 33 6.76 13.32 5.24
N HIS A 34 5.54 13.14 5.69
CA HIS A 34 4.88 13.99 6.67
C HIS A 34 4.49 13.18 7.91
N PHE A 35 3.96 13.82 8.94
CA PHE A 35 3.63 13.17 10.21
C PHE A 35 2.70 11.96 10.06
N GLY A 36 1.69 12.00 9.18
CA GLY A 36 0.83 10.84 8.88
C GLY A 36 1.60 9.65 8.28
N SER A 37 2.64 9.93 7.47
CA SER A 37 3.54 8.88 6.96
C SER A 37 4.39 8.26 8.07
N LEU A 38 4.85 9.09 9.02
CA LEU A 38 5.60 8.62 10.18
C LEU A 38 4.75 7.70 11.06
N ILE A 39 3.49 8.08 11.35
CA ILE A 39 2.55 7.22 12.09
C ILE A 39 2.44 5.84 11.44
N THR A 40 2.32 5.80 10.11
CA THR A 40 2.23 4.53 9.37
C THR A 40 3.54 3.73 9.45
N ALA A 41 4.69 4.38 9.32
CA ALA A 41 5.99 3.73 9.45
C ALA A 41 6.18 3.14 10.85
N VAL A 42 5.90 3.93 11.90
CA VAL A 42 6.00 3.50 13.31
C VAL A 42 5.08 2.32 13.59
N ALA A 43 3.80 2.41 13.21
CA ALA A 43 2.84 1.35 13.46
C ALA A 43 3.21 0.05 12.73
N SER A 44 3.57 0.13 11.43
CA SER A 44 3.96 -1.05 10.66
C SER A 44 5.24 -1.70 11.19
N TYR A 45 6.21 -0.89 11.63
CA TYR A 45 7.46 -1.37 12.21
C TYR A 45 7.24 -2.04 13.56
N CYS A 46 6.58 -1.35 14.49
CA CYS A 46 6.32 -1.86 15.84
C CYS A 46 5.45 -3.13 15.80
N ASP A 47 4.41 -3.17 14.95
CA ASP A 47 3.55 -4.34 14.81
C ASP A 47 4.33 -5.56 14.29
N ALA A 48 5.18 -5.37 13.27
CA ALA A 48 6.02 -6.46 12.76
C ALA A 48 7.01 -6.95 13.82
N ARG A 49 7.70 -6.04 14.51
CA ARG A 49 8.72 -6.39 15.51
C ARG A 49 8.12 -7.01 16.78
N ALA A 50 6.96 -6.55 17.22
CA ALA A 50 6.25 -7.14 18.37
C ALA A 50 5.85 -8.61 18.10
N HIS A 51 5.59 -8.96 16.85
CA HIS A 51 5.35 -10.33 16.41
C HIS A 51 6.63 -11.09 16.01
N GLN A 52 7.82 -10.57 16.33
CA GLN A 52 9.11 -11.15 15.94
C GLN A 52 9.24 -11.38 14.43
N GLY A 53 8.53 -10.56 13.66
CA GLY A 53 8.43 -10.63 12.22
C GLY A 53 9.46 -9.80 11.48
N GLN A 54 9.44 -9.94 10.15
CA GLN A 54 10.22 -9.13 9.25
C GLN A 54 9.48 -7.85 8.88
N TRP A 55 10.22 -6.78 8.66
CA TRP A 55 9.72 -5.52 8.15
C TRP A 55 10.56 -5.05 6.98
N VAL A 56 9.93 -4.80 5.85
CA VAL A 56 10.60 -4.39 4.62
C VAL A 56 10.13 -3.03 4.15
N VAL A 57 10.92 -2.39 3.30
CA VAL A 57 10.59 -1.09 2.70
C VAL A 57 10.54 -1.24 1.19
N ARG A 58 9.49 -0.65 0.60
CA ARG A 58 9.29 -0.58 -0.84
C ARG A 58 8.92 0.83 -1.25
N ILE A 59 9.64 1.41 -2.20
CA ILE A 59 9.31 2.71 -2.79
C ILE A 59 8.32 2.49 -3.93
N GLU A 60 7.11 3.05 -3.81
CA GLU A 60 6.04 2.91 -4.80
C GLU A 60 6.09 4.06 -5.80
N ASP A 61 6.97 3.93 -6.81
CA ASP A 61 7.39 4.95 -7.75
C ASP A 61 7.06 4.62 -9.23
N THR A 62 6.05 3.78 -9.47
CA THR A 62 5.60 3.46 -10.84
C THR A 62 5.07 4.67 -11.61
N ASP A 63 4.47 5.65 -10.94
CA ASP A 63 3.94 6.88 -11.55
C ASP A 63 5.03 7.95 -11.64
N ILE A 64 6.03 7.69 -12.50
CA ILE A 64 7.23 8.52 -12.66
C ILE A 64 6.90 10.03 -12.81
N PRO A 65 5.90 10.46 -13.61
CA PRO A 65 5.55 11.89 -13.73
C PRO A 65 5.09 12.54 -12.42
N ARG A 66 4.70 11.78 -11.42
CA ARG A 66 4.26 12.27 -10.11
C ARG A 66 5.35 12.21 -9.03
N ILE A 67 6.52 11.67 -9.34
CA ILE A 67 7.66 11.67 -8.42
C ILE A 67 8.09 13.12 -8.21
N PHE A 68 8.12 13.54 -6.94
CA PHE A 68 8.62 14.87 -6.60
C PHE A 68 10.16 14.81 -6.41
N PRO A 69 10.93 15.70 -7.05
CA PRO A 69 12.37 15.69 -6.93
C PRO A 69 12.87 15.70 -5.48
N GLY A 70 13.80 14.79 -5.16
CA GLY A 70 14.37 14.65 -3.82
C GLY A 70 13.52 13.87 -2.82
N SER A 71 12.29 13.42 -3.19
CA SER A 71 11.43 12.68 -2.28
C SER A 71 11.95 11.30 -1.94
N GLU A 72 12.51 10.58 -2.91
CA GLU A 72 13.12 9.26 -2.67
C GLU A 72 14.24 9.38 -1.64
N GLU A 73 15.17 10.31 -1.85
CA GLU A 73 16.27 10.58 -0.91
C GLU A 73 15.75 11.01 0.47
N HIS A 74 14.70 11.84 0.53
CA HIS A 74 14.09 12.23 1.80
C HIS A 74 13.51 11.02 2.53
N ILE A 75 12.83 10.10 1.83
CA ILE A 75 12.29 8.85 2.42
C ILE A 75 13.44 8.04 3.02
N LEU A 76 14.53 7.82 2.29
CA LEU A 76 15.68 7.07 2.78
C LEU A 76 16.32 7.72 4.02
N ARG A 77 16.48 9.04 4.01
CA ARG A 77 16.97 9.79 5.16
C ARG A 77 16.01 9.70 6.37
N CYS A 78 14.70 9.64 6.15
CA CYS A 78 13.76 9.42 7.25
C CYS A 78 13.96 8.03 7.88
N ILE A 79 14.10 6.98 7.07
CA ILE A 79 14.35 5.62 7.57
C ILE A 79 15.58 5.59 8.45
N ASP A 80 16.67 6.24 8.01
CA ASP A 80 17.92 6.34 8.78
C ASP A 80 17.76 7.20 10.05
N ALA A 81 17.18 8.40 9.95
CA ALA A 81 17.03 9.32 11.08
C ALA A 81 16.13 8.75 12.19
N PHE A 82 15.07 8.02 11.84
CA PHE A 82 14.23 7.31 12.80
C PHE A 82 14.79 5.95 13.21
N GLN A 83 15.93 5.55 12.67
CA GLN A 83 16.62 4.29 12.97
C GLN A 83 15.74 3.05 12.76
N PHE A 84 14.89 3.09 11.74
CA PHE A 84 14.20 1.91 11.27
C PHE A 84 15.18 0.97 10.56
N GLU A 85 15.09 -0.32 10.83
CA GLU A 85 15.98 -1.33 10.28
C GLU A 85 15.19 -2.29 9.36
N PRO A 86 15.20 -2.06 8.03
CA PRO A 86 14.61 -3.01 7.09
C PRO A 86 15.39 -4.34 7.07
N ASP A 87 14.67 -5.47 6.98
CA ASP A 87 15.30 -6.81 6.95
C ASP A 87 15.83 -7.22 5.58
N THR A 88 15.46 -6.48 4.53
CA THR A 88 15.93 -6.71 3.16
C THR A 88 16.36 -5.40 2.51
N GLU A 89 16.99 -5.48 1.36
CA GLU A 89 17.24 -4.30 0.53
C GLU A 89 15.94 -3.58 0.18
N ILE A 90 16.00 -2.24 0.15
CA ILE A 90 14.85 -1.41 -0.24
C ILE A 90 14.65 -1.56 -1.74
N ILE A 91 13.47 -1.96 -2.16
CA ILE A 91 13.15 -2.08 -3.59
C ILE A 91 12.38 -0.86 -4.11
N PHE A 92 12.58 -0.58 -5.40
CA PHE A 92 11.90 0.47 -6.14
C PHE A 92 11.01 -0.17 -7.21
N GLN A 93 9.74 0.20 -7.26
CA GLN A 93 8.80 -0.40 -8.20
C GLN A 93 9.11 -0.06 -9.66
N LYS A 94 9.70 1.11 -9.94
CA LYS A 94 10.16 1.51 -11.29
C LYS A 94 11.15 0.52 -11.91
N ASP A 95 11.92 -0.20 -11.09
CA ASP A 95 12.91 -1.19 -11.55
C ASP A 95 12.29 -2.57 -11.82
N ARG A 96 10.98 -2.71 -11.64
CA ARG A 96 10.24 -3.98 -11.68
C ARG A 96 9.16 -4.03 -12.77
N LEU A 97 9.17 -3.08 -13.69
CA LEU A 97 8.12 -2.93 -14.70
C LEU A 97 7.94 -4.17 -15.59
N GLU A 98 9.00 -4.89 -15.89
CA GLU A 98 8.96 -6.12 -16.67
C GLU A 98 8.10 -7.20 -16.01
N ILE A 99 8.18 -7.33 -14.68
CA ILE A 99 7.39 -8.29 -13.91
C ILE A 99 5.89 -7.99 -14.03
N TYR A 100 5.51 -6.71 -13.97
CA TYR A 100 4.10 -6.32 -14.10
C TYR A 100 3.57 -6.54 -15.51
N GLU A 101 4.40 -6.33 -16.54
CA GLU A 101 4.04 -6.63 -17.92
C GLU A 101 3.86 -8.13 -18.16
N GLU A 102 4.66 -8.99 -17.55
CA GLU A 102 4.48 -10.45 -17.59
C GLU A 102 3.13 -10.87 -16.99
N VAL A 103 2.73 -10.25 -15.87
CA VAL A 103 1.41 -10.50 -15.26
C VAL A 103 0.29 -10.05 -16.17
N ILE A 104 0.40 -8.89 -16.80
CA ILE A 104 -0.57 -8.42 -17.79
C ILE A 104 -0.68 -9.40 -18.97
N ALA A 105 0.43 -9.89 -19.50
CA ALA A 105 0.43 -10.88 -20.57
C ALA A 105 -0.22 -12.21 -20.13
N HIS A 106 0.03 -12.64 -18.88
CA HIS A 106 -0.62 -13.81 -18.30
C HIS A 106 -2.14 -13.63 -18.19
N LEU A 107 -2.61 -12.52 -17.62
CA LEU A 107 -4.03 -12.22 -17.51
C LEU A 107 -4.72 -12.09 -18.88
N TYR A 108 -4.01 -11.59 -19.89
CA TYR A 108 -4.49 -11.53 -21.26
C TYR A 108 -4.68 -12.92 -21.86
N SER A 109 -3.74 -13.83 -21.66
CA SER A 109 -3.84 -15.22 -22.14
C SER A 109 -5.04 -15.98 -21.55
N GLN A 110 -5.54 -15.53 -20.39
CA GLN A 110 -6.72 -16.09 -19.72
C GLN A 110 -8.02 -15.34 -20.03
N ASP A 111 -8.01 -14.41 -20.97
CA ASP A 111 -9.17 -13.54 -21.31
C ASP A 111 -9.73 -12.75 -20.10
N LEU A 112 -8.89 -12.43 -19.12
CA LEU A 112 -9.31 -11.70 -17.91
C LEU A 112 -9.20 -10.19 -18.04
N ILE A 113 -8.50 -9.68 -19.06
CA ILE A 113 -8.30 -8.25 -19.28
C ILE A 113 -8.74 -7.82 -20.67
N TYR A 114 -8.92 -6.52 -20.84
CA TYR A 114 -9.30 -5.92 -22.12
C TYR A 114 -8.83 -4.46 -22.22
N ALA A 115 -8.77 -3.95 -23.45
CA ALA A 115 -8.44 -2.56 -23.73
C ALA A 115 -9.66 -1.65 -23.52
N CYS A 116 -9.43 -0.48 -22.94
CA CYS A 116 -10.46 0.52 -22.66
C CYS A 116 -10.07 1.89 -23.21
N GLN A 117 -10.90 2.44 -24.09
CA GLN A 117 -10.71 3.78 -24.66
C GLN A 117 -11.43 4.90 -23.90
N CYS A 118 -12.19 4.58 -22.84
CA CYS A 118 -12.95 5.56 -22.08
C CYS A 118 -12.04 6.58 -21.40
N THR A 119 -12.36 7.86 -21.55
CA THR A 119 -11.71 8.95 -20.82
C THR A 119 -12.43 9.20 -19.49
N ARG A 120 -11.76 9.90 -18.55
CA ARG A 120 -12.41 10.34 -17.28
C ARG A 120 -13.70 11.12 -17.53
N LYS A 121 -13.74 11.96 -18.57
CA LYS A 121 -14.92 12.75 -18.96
C LYS A 121 -16.09 11.86 -19.37
N MET A 122 -15.83 10.75 -20.09
CA MET A 122 -16.86 9.79 -20.49
C MET A 122 -17.42 8.98 -19.31
N LEU A 123 -16.62 8.76 -18.27
CA LEU A 123 -17.06 8.06 -17.06
C LEU A 123 -17.94 8.94 -16.15
N GLY A 124 -17.88 10.26 -16.31
CA GLY A 124 -18.65 11.21 -15.50
C GLY A 124 -18.29 11.15 -14.03
N SER A 125 -19.26 11.44 -13.15
CA SER A 125 -19.13 11.37 -11.69
C SER A 125 -19.28 9.94 -11.13
N ASN A 126 -19.69 8.97 -11.96
CA ASN A 126 -19.81 7.59 -11.53
C ASN A 126 -18.44 6.92 -11.57
N HIS A 127 -17.89 6.62 -10.40
CA HIS A 127 -16.59 5.98 -10.26
C HIS A 127 -16.61 4.47 -10.56
N ILE A 128 -17.81 3.88 -10.72
CA ILE A 128 -18.02 2.45 -11.00
C ILE A 128 -18.08 2.23 -12.49
N TYR A 129 -17.07 1.57 -13.05
CA TYR A 129 -17.02 1.30 -14.48
C TYR A 129 -17.84 0.07 -14.86
N GLN A 130 -18.85 0.28 -15.74
CA GLN A 130 -19.84 -0.72 -16.11
C GLN A 130 -19.41 -1.65 -17.27
N GLY A 131 -18.14 -1.68 -17.65
CA GLY A 131 -17.64 -2.60 -18.68
C GLY A 131 -17.95 -2.19 -20.12
N THR A 132 -18.19 -0.91 -20.42
CA THR A 132 -18.56 -0.41 -21.75
C THR A 132 -17.65 -0.90 -22.88
N CYS A 133 -16.34 -1.04 -22.64
CA CYS A 133 -15.38 -1.50 -23.64
C CYS A 133 -15.11 -3.02 -23.59
N ARG A 134 -15.70 -3.75 -22.65
CA ARG A 134 -15.35 -5.15 -22.35
C ARG A 134 -15.44 -6.07 -23.58
N ASN A 135 -16.41 -5.83 -24.45
CA ASN A 135 -16.70 -6.68 -25.62
C ASN A 135 -16.36 -6.01 -26.97
N LEU A 136 -15.61 -4.91 -26.96
CA LEU A 136 -15.30 -4.18 -28.21
C LEU A 136 -14.12 -4.76 -28.99
N GLY A 137 -13.36 -5.70 -28.41
CA GLY A 137 -12.19 -6.30 -29.08
C GLY A 137 -11.10 -5.29 -29.45
N LEU A 138 -10.94 -4.21 -28.67
CA LEU A 138 -9.93 -3.19 -28.94
C LEU A 138 -8.51 -3.76 -28.77
N PRO A 139 -7.54 -3.32 -29.60
CA PRO A 139 -6.14 -3.70 -29.38
C PRO A 139 -5.62 -3.12 -28.06
N LEU A 140 -4.74 -3.87 -27.37
CA LEU A 140 -4.18 -3.41 -26.09
C LEU A 140 -3.23 -2.22 -26.22
N GLN A 141 -2.64 -2.06 -27.42
CA GLN A 141 -1.68 -0.99 -27.66
C GLN A 141 -2.33 0.39 -27.54
N ASP A 142 -1.66 1.32 -26.84
CA ASP A 142 -2.08 2.71 -26.66
C ASP A 142 -3.46 2.88 -25.99
N GLN A 143 -3.91 1.87 -25.24
CA GLN A 143 -5.16 1.90 -24.49
C GLN A 143 -4.91 1.67 -22.98
N ALA A 144 -5.88 2.08 -22.17
CA ALA A 144 -5.89 1.64 -20.79
C ALA A 144 -6.28 0.16 -20.74
N ILE A 145 -5.63 -0.60 -19.86
CA ILE A 145 -5.91 -2.03 -19.66
C ILE A 145 -6.71 -2.18 -18.38
N ARG A 146 -7.88 -2.79 -18.49
CA ARG A 146 -8.77 -3.09 -17.36
C ARG A 146 -8.89 -4.58 -17.14
N ILE A 147 -9.05 -4.97 -15.88
CA ILE A 147 -9.41 -6.34 -15.51
C ILE A 147 -10.93 -6.45 -15.40
N LYS A 148 -11.47 -7.58 -15.91
CA LYS A 148 -12.89 -7.93 -15.84
C LYS A 148 -13.19 -8.42 -14.42
N VAL A 149 -14.13 -7.79 -13.73
CA VAL A 149 -14.64 -8.31 -12.44
C VAL A 149 -16.00 -8.97 -12.65
N ASP A 150 -16.31 -9.93 -11.82
CA ASP A 150 -17.60 -10.62 -11.76
C ASP A 150 -18.45 -10.16 -10.57
N ALA A 151 -19.68 -10.64 -10.50
CA ALA A 151 -20.62 -10.31 -9.42
C ALA A 151 -20.31 -11.12 -8.15
N GLN A 152 -19.09 -10.99 -7.64
CA GLN A 152 -18.62 -11.68 -6.46
C GLN A 152 -18.59 -10.72 -5.26
N ASN A 153 -19.01 -11.20 -4.09
CA ASN A 153 -18.83 -10.48 -2.83
C ASN A 153 -17.47 -10.81 -2.24
N ILE A 154 -16.70 -9.78 -1.95
CA ILE A 154 -15.44 -9.88 -1.22
C ILE A 154 -15.65 -9.28 0.16
N CYS A 155 -15.40 -10.09 1.18
CA CYS A 155 -15.43 -9.66 2.58
C CYS A 155 -14.06 -9.88 3.22
N PHE A 156 -13.65 -8.96 4.08
CA PHE A 156 -12.49 -9.13 4.94
C PHE A 156 -12.73 -8.48 6.30
N THR A 157 -12.01 -8.92 7.29
CA THR A 157 -12.02 -8.31 8.63
C THR A 157 -10.71 -7.58 8.82
N ASP A 158 -10.79 -6.27 8.96
CA ASP A 158 -9.65 -5.42 9.29
C ASP A 158 -9.40 -5.47 10.79
N ARG A 159 -8.13 -5.47 11.19
CA ARG A 159 -7.74 -5.58 12.61
C ARG A 159 -8.16 -4.38 13.46
N LEU A 160 -8.46 -3.21 12.84
CA LEU A 160 -8.93 -1.98 13.51
C LEU A 160 -10.31 -1.53 13.06
N GLN A 161 -10.62 -1.64 11.75
CA GLN A 161 -11.83 -1.05 11.19
C GLN A 161 -13.00 -2.03 11.12
N GLY A 162 -12.80 -3.30 11.56
CA GLY A 162 -13.85 -4.30 11.56
C GLY A 162 -14.09 -4.95 10.19
N THR A 163 -15.31 -5.47 9.98
CA THR A 163 -15.62 -6.24 8.76
C THR A 163 -16.16 -5.34 7.65
N HIS A 164 -15.57 -5.48 6.47
CA HIS A 164 -15.95 -4.79 5.24
C HIS A 164 -16.33 -5.81 4.17
N CYS A 165 -17.39 -5.52 3.41
CA CYS A 165 -17.86 -6.35 2.31
C CYS A 165 -18.29 -5.46 1.15
N SER A 166 -17.89 -5.82 -0.07
CA SER A 166 -18.32 -5.14 -1.30
C SER A 166 -18.67 -6.16 -2.37
N ASN A 167 -19.68 -5.88 -3.18
CA ASN A 167 -19.90 -6.59 -4.42
C ASN A 167 -19.01 -5.96 -5.51
N LEU A 168 -18.07 -6.73 -6.03
CA LEU A 168 -17.05 -6.21 -6.95
C LEU A 168 -17.65 -5.52 -8.17
N GLN A 169 -18.66 -6.13 -8.81
CA GLN A 169 -19.25 -5.59 -10.02
C GLN A 169 -20.12 -4.35 -9.75
N GLN A 170 -20.89 -4.37 -8.66
CA GLN A 170 -21.85 -3.31 -8.34
C GLN A 170 -21.21 -2.11 -7.68
N ASP A 171 -20.26 -2.36 -6.76
CA ASP A 171 -19.70 -1.32 -5.90
C ASP A 171 -18.36 -0.78 -6.43
N LEU A 172 -17.60 -1.60 -7.18
CA LEU A 172 -16.23 -1.28 -7.59
C LEU A 172 -16.03 -1.23 -9.10
N GLY A 173 -16.67 -2.12 -9.88
CA GLY A 173 -16.56 -2.23 -11.33
C GLY A 173 -15.17 -2.64 -11.83
N ASP A 174 -15.03 -2.81 -13.15
CA ASP A 174 -13.75 -3.15 -13.77
C ASP A 174 -12.72 -2.04 -13.53
N PHE A 175 -11.56 -2.39 -13.03
CA PHE A 175 -10.54 -1.40 -12.67
C PHE A 175 -9.30 -1.48 -13.56
N VAL A 176 -8.56 -0.37 -13.61
CA VAL A 176 -7.39 -0.22 -14.46
C VAL A 176 -6.19 -0.92 -13.82
N LEU A 177 -5.48 -1.76 -14.59
CA LEU A 177 -4.19 -2.36 -14.25
C LEU A 177 -3.02 -1.59 -14.86
N LYS A 178 -3.22 -1.02 -16.08
CA LYS A 178 -2.24 -0.21 -16.77
C LYS A 178 -2.95 0.98 -17.42
N ARG A 179 -2.41 2.16 -17.26
CA ARG A 179 -2.94 3.39 -17.85
C ARG A 179 -2.58 3.46 -19.33
N ARG A 180 -3.30 4.32 -20.08
CA ARG A 180 -3.02 4.57 -21.51
C ARG A 180 -1.61 5.11 -21.78
N ASP A 181 -1.06 5.87 -20.85
CA ASP A 181 0.29 6.40 -20.92
C ASP A 181 1.39 5.40 -20.55
N GLY A 182 1.02 4.12 -20.38
CA GLY A 182 1.93 3.02 -20.09
C GLY A 182 2.21 2.81 -18.59
N ILE A 183 1.74 3.69 -17.71
CA ILE A 183 2.01 3.61 -16.28
C ILE A 183 1.23 2.44 -15.66
N ILE A 184 1.95 1.59 -14.95
CA ILE A 184 1.36 0.51 -14.16
C ILE A 184 0.55 1.09 -13.01
N ASN A 185 -0.68 0.62 -12.86
CA ASN A 185 -1.57 1.11 -11.81
C ASN A 185 -1.18 0.52 -10.46
N TYR A 186 -1.38 1.31 -9.41
CA TYR A 186 -1.14 0.93 -8.02
C TYR A 186 -1.71 -0.44 -7.64
N GLN A 187 -2.93 -0.77 -8.08
CA GLN A 187 -3.59 -2.03 -7.74
C GLN A 187 -2.79 -3.26 -8.20
N LEU A 188 -2.21 -3.22 -9.40
CA LEU A 188 -1.39 -4.32 -9.89
C LEU A 188 -0.04 -4.38 -9.19
N ALA A 189 0.66 -3.24 -9.13
CA ALA A 189 2.01 -3.18 -8.57
C ALA A 189 2.05 -3.64 -7.11
N VAL A 190 1.13 -3.14 -6.27
CA VAL A 190 1.10 -3.48 -4.85
C VAL A 190 0.79 -4.96 -4.61
N VAL A 191 -0.20 -5.54 -5.33
CA VAL A 191 -0.57 -6.95 -5.16
C VAL A 191 0.57 -7.87 -5.57
N MET A 192 1.23 -7.54 -6.70
CA MET A 192 2.38 -8.30 -7.18
C MET A 192 3.53 -8.28 -6.19
N ASP A 193 3.91 -7.10 -5.72
CA ASP A 193 5.08 -6.95 -4.85
C ASP A 193 4.81 -7.45 -3.43
N ASP A 194 3.60 -7.27 -2.91
CA ASP A 194 3.23 -7.87 -1.63
C ASP A 194 3.36 -9.40 -1.69
N TYR A 195 3.01 -10.02 -2.82
CA TYR A 195 3.21 -11.45 -3.02
C TYR A 195 4.69 -11.82 -3.15
N LEU A 196 5.43 -11.17 -4.05
CA LEU A 196 6.84 -11.52 -4.34
C LEU A 196 7.77 -11.28 -3.16
N GLN A 197 7.45 -10.33 -2.28
CA GLN A 197 8.18 -10.10 -1.04
C GLN A 197 7.66 -10.96 0.14
N GLY A 198 6.67 -11.83 -0.09
CA GLY A 198 6.13 -12.72 0.93
C GLY A 198 5.36 -12.02 2.05
N MET A 199 4.71 -10.89 1.73
CA MET A 199 3.90 -10.17 2.73
C MET A 199 2.80 -11.05 3.28
N THR A 200 2.57 -10.90 4.59
CA THR A 200 1.46 -11.53 5.30
C THR A 200 0.53 -10.50 5.92
N HIS A 201 1.07 -9.35 6.31
CA HIS A 201 0.35 -8.28 7.01
C HIS A 201 0.58 -6.93 6.34
N VAL A 202 -0.51 -6.20 6.13
CA VAL A 202 -0.54 -4.88 5.51
C VAL A 202 -1.05 -3.86 6.51
N VAL A 203 -0.13 -3.03 7.03
CA VAL A 203 -0.45 -1.88 7.88
C VAL A 203 -0.34 -0.62 7.04
N ARG A 204 -1.42 0.17 6.96
CA ARG A 204 -1.47 1.39 6.13
C ARG A 204 -2.57 2.36 6.57
N GLY A 205 -2.63 3.55 5.99
CA GLY A 205 -3.68 4.53 6.31
C GLY A 205 -5.08 4.10 5.84
N ALA A 206 -6.11 4.48 6.57
CA ALA A 206 -7.52 4.17 6.27
C ALA A 206 -8.04 4.79 4.97
N ASP A 207 -7.32 5.73 4.36
CA ASP A 207 -7.62 6.25 3.02
C ASP A 207 -7.45 5.21 1.90
N LEU A 208 -6.81 4.09 2.20
CA LEU A 208 -6.65 2.96 1.28
C LEU A 208 -7.62 1.80 1.57
N LEU A 209 -8.52 1.95 2.55
CA LEU A 209 -9.48 0.92 2.94
C LEU A 209 -10.32 0.44 1.74
N ASP A 210 -10.88 1.38 0.96
CA ASP A 210 -11.72 1.11 -0.22
C ASP A 210 -10.95 0.45 -1.40
N ASN A 211 -9.64 0.29 -1.28
CA ASN A 211 -8.84 -0.43 -2.28
C ASN A 211 -8.68 -1.91 -1.95
N THR A 212 -8.97 -2.30 -0.72
CA THR A 212 -8.60 -3.60 -0.16
C THR A 212 -9.31 -4.75 -0.84
N GLU A 213 -10.61 -4.62 -1.10
CA GLU A 213 -11.40 -5.67 -1.76
C GLU A 213 -10.90 -5.94 -3.19
N ARG A 214 -10.51 -4.88 -3.95
CA ARG A 214 -9.90 -5.03 -5.28
C ARG A 214 -8.59 -5.80 -5.22
N GLN A 215 -7.77 -5.50 -4.21
CA GLN A 215 -6.46 -6.14 -4.02
C GLN A 215 -6.60 -7.58 -3.58
N ILE A 216 -7.52 -7.88 -2.66
CA ILE A 216 -7.83 -9.25 -2.24
C ILE A 216 -8.32 -10.07 -3.43
N TRP A 217 -9.25 -9.52 -4.21
CA TRP A 217 -9.79 -10.22 -5.38
C TRP A 217 -8.72 -10.43 -6.46
N LEU A 218 -7.91 -9.42 -6.76
CA LEU A 218 -6.82 -9.56 -7.73
C LEU A 218 -5.81 -10.62 -7.27
N GLY A 219 -5.46 -10.65 -5.98
CA GLY A 219 -4.63 -11.69 -5.41
C GLY A 219 -5.25 -13.08 -5.57
N GLN A 220 -6.56 -13.24 -5.34
CA GLN A 220 -7.26 -14.51 -5.56
C GLN A 220 -7.23 -14.96 -7.02
N VAL A 221 -7.44 -14.03 -7.97
CA VAL A 221 -7.33 -14.31 -9.42
C VAL A 221 -5.95 -14.79 -9.81
N LEU A 222 -4.91 -14.23 -9.18
CA LEU A 222 -3.51 -14.60 -9.40
C LEU A 222 -3.06 -15.83 -8.58
N GLY A 223 -3.93 -16.38 -7.73
CA GLY A 223 -3.62 -17.54 -6.89
C GLY A 223 -2.74 -17.23 -5.68
N TYR A 224 -2.72 -15.96 -5.23
CA TYR A 224 -1.89 -15.51 -4.11
C TYR A 224 -2.57 -15.74 -2.76
N PRO A 225 -1.80 -15.96 -1.68
CA PRO A 225 -2.35 -16.11 -0.34
C PRO A 225 -3.03 -14.82 0.11
N ARG A 226 -4.05 -14.96 0.94
CA ARG A 226 -4.75 -13.81 1.51
C ARG A 226 -3.89 -13.17 2.59
N LEU A 227 -3.83 -11.82 2.57
CA LEU A 227 -3.13 -11.02 3.56
C LEU A 227 -4.07 -10.60 4.69
N GLU A 228 -3.50 -10.29 5.86
CA GLU A 228 -4.18 -9.59 6.94
C GLU A 228 -3.98 -8.08 6.81
N TYR A 229 -5.02 -7.32 7.17
CA TYR A 229 -5.03 -5.86 6.98
C TYR A 229 -5.27 -5.13 8.30
N MET A 230 -4.58 -4.02 8.47
CA MET A 230 -4.78 -3.06 9.55
C MET A 230 -4.75 -1.64 8.97
N HIS A 231 -5.91 -0.97 8.94
CA HIS A 231 -6.03 0.38 8.43
C HIS A 231 -6.05 1.38 9.58
N LEU A 232 -4.97 2.14 9.67
CA LEU A 232 -4.76 3.14 10.72
C LEU A 232 -5.63 4.38 10.48
N PRO A 233 -6.18 4.98 11.53
CA PRO A 233 -6.85 6.27 11.41
C PRO A 233 -5.87 7.34 10.91
N LEU A 234 -6.40 8.30 10.15
CA LEU A 234 -5.63 9.33 9.46
C LEU A 234 -5.35 10.51 10.39
N ALA A 235 -4.13 11.02 10.38
CA ALA A 235 -3.81 12.29 11.00
C ALA A 235 -4.52 13.43 10.25
N MET A 236 -5.21 14.29 10.98
CA MET A 236 -6.01 15.40 10.45
C MET A 236 -5.33 16.74 10.81
N ASN A 237 -5.50 17.75 9.97
CA ASN A 237 -5.15 19.12 10.31
C ASN A 237 -6.25 19.80 11.14
N ASP A 238 -6.01 21.02 11.59
CA ASP A 238 -6.96 21.82 12.40
C ASP A 238 -8.30 22.10 11.70
N GLN A 239 -8.35 21.95 10.38
CA GLN A 239 -9.54 22.11 9.56
C GLN A 239 -10.30 20.80 9.35
N GLY A 240 -9.87 19.71 9.99
CA GLY A 240 -10.46 18.37 9.83
C GLY A 240 -10.17 17.73 8.48
N GLN A 241 -9.12 18.17 7.77
CA GLN A 241 -8.67 17.58 6.53
C GLN A 241 -7.49 16.64 6.81
N LYS A 242 -7.45 15.53 6.09
CA LYS A 242 -6.32 14.58 6.14
C LYS A 242 -5.00 15.33 5.91
N LEU A 243 -4.00 15.09 6.78
CA LEU A 243 -2.64 15.49 6.52
C LEU A 243 -2.13 14.75 5.27
N SER A 244 -1.93 15.50 4.20
CA SER A 244 -1.49 14.96 2.92
C SER A 244 -0.56 15.95 2.23
N LYS A 245 0.22 15.45 1.30
CA LYS A 245 1.08 16.26 0.43
C LYS A 245 0.30 17.31 -0.35
N GLN A 246 -0.96 17.03 -0.71
CA GLN A 246 -1.83 17.96 -1.43
C GLN A 246 -2.30 19.14 -0.54
N ASN A 247 -2.40 18.92 0.78
CA ASN A 247 -2.80 19.95 1.75
C ASN A 247 -1.57 20.61 2.42
N MET A 248 -0.41 20.64 1.73
CA MET A 248 0.83 21.25 2.19
C MET A 248 1.26 20.77 3.60
N ALA A 249 1.06 19.49 3.89
CA ALA A 249 1.57 18.90 5.12
C ALA A 249 3.10 19.11 5.18
N GLN A 250 3.56 19.64 6.31
CA GLN A 250 4.97 19.95 6.50
C GLN A 250 5.83 18.69 6.44
N ALA A 251 6.98 18.77 5.76
CA ALA A 251 7.98 17.72 5.78
C ALA A 251 8.47 17.46 7.20
N LEU A 252 8.83 16.20 7.49
CA LEU A 252 9.42 15.85 8.78
C LEU A 252 10.76 16.57 8.97
N ASP A 253 10.90 17.25 10.11
CA ASP A 253 12.18 17.79 10.53
C ASP A 253 13.02 16.67 11.19
N LEU A 254 13.98 16.16 10.44
CA LEU A 254 14.79 15.01 10.87
C LEU A 254 15.71 15.34 12.07
N SER A 255 15.96 16.62 12.36
CA SER A 255 16.65 17.03 13.58
C SER A 255 15.82 16.79 14.84
N GLN A 256 14.50 16.60 14.68
CA GLN A 256 13.53 16.33 15.74
C GLN A 256 13.03 14.87 15.72
N ALA A 257 13.84 13.92 15.23
CA ALA A 257 13.40 12.53 15.05
C ALA A 257 12.85 11.91 16.34
N ALA A 258 13.53 12.06 17.48
CA ALA A 258 13.08 11.51 18.75
C ALA A 258 11.76 12.15 19.27
N PRO A 259 11.61 13.48 19.34
CA PRO A 259 10.32 14.10 19.66
C PRO A 259 9.19 13.71 18.71
N LEU A 260 9.44 13.66 17.40
CA LEU A 260 8.43 13.26 16.42
C LEU A 260 8.04 11.79 16.59
N LEU A 261 8.97 10.90 16.92
CA LEU A 261 8.67 9.49 17.21
C LEU A 261 7.79 9.38 18.47
N GLN A 262 8.08 10.14 19.53
CA GLN A 262 7.27 10.17 20.74
C GLN A 262 5.84 10.66 20.43
N GLN A 263 5.71 11.73 19.62
CA GLN A 263 4.41 12.22 19.17
C GLN A 263 3.64 11.19 18.35
N ALA A 264 4.32 10.44 17.46
CA ALA A 264 3.68 9.40 16.65
C ALA A 264 3.16 8.24 17.53
N LEU A 265 3.93 7.81 18.52
CA LEU A 265 3.49 6.80 19.49
C LEU A 265 2.31 7.30 20.35
N HIS A 266 2.37 8.54 20.79
CA HIS A 266 1.26 9.17 21.52
C HIS A 266 -0.01 9.25 20.65
N ALA A 267 0.12 9.58 19.36
CA ALA A 267 -0.97 9.61 18.40
C ALA A 267 -1.64 8.25 18.22
N LEU A 268 -0.86 7.18 18.31
CA LEU A 268 -1.35 5.81 18.27
C LEU A 268 -1.82 5.32 19.65
N HIS A 269 -1.92 6.20 20.65
CA HIS A 269 -2.25 5.92 22.05
C HIS A 269 -1.42 4.80 22.67
N GLN A 270 -0.19 4.62 22.20
CA GLN A 270 0.71 3.65 22.79
C GLN A 270 1.22 4.14 24.16
N PRO A 271 1.59 3.23 25.05
CA PRO A 271 2.19 3.60 26.32
C PRO A 271 3.38 4.55 26.13
N PRO A 272 3.59 5.53 27.04
CA PRO A 272 4.67 6.50 26.88
C PRO A 272 6.04 5.83 26.91
N VAL A 273 6.95 6.35 26.10
CA VAL A 273 8.37 5.98 26.08
C VAL A 273 9.20 7.15 26.55
N ASP A 274 10.31 6.85 27.23
CA ASP A 274 11.28 7.88 27.62
C ASP A 274 11.94 8.50 26.38
N LEU A 275 12.18 9.81 26.42
CA LEU A 275 12.86 10.51 25.35
C LEU A 275 14.33 10.10 25.31
N ASP A 276 14.74 9.41 24.26
CA ASP A 276 16.09 8.89 24.05
C ASP A 276 16.39 8.86 22.53
N THR A 277 17.39 8.12 22.10
CA THR A 277 17.61 7.85 20.68
C THR A 277 16.43 7.10 20.09
N PRO A 278 16.07 7.33 18.81
CA PRO A 278 14.96 6.62 18.17
C PRO A 278 15.03 5.10 18.32
N ARG A 279 16.22 4.50 18.28
CA ARG A 279 16.42 3.05 18.50
C ARG A 279 15.92 2.58 19.86
N ILE A 280 16.32 3.27 20.93
CA ILE A 280 15.91 2.92 22.30
C ILE A 280 14.42 3.10 22.46
N MET A 281 13.88 4.21 21.95
CA MET A 281 12.45 4.48 21.98
C MET A 281 11.64 3.42 21.22
N LEU A 282 12.10 2.99 20.05
CA LEU A 282 11.47 1.90 19.27
C LEU A 282 11.52 0.58 20.05
N GLN A 283 12.64 0.24 20.71
CA GLN A 283 12.73 -0.96 21.53
C GLN A 283 11.71 -0.94 22.68
N GLN A 284 11.56 0.20 23.37
CA GLN A 284 10.55 0.37 24.41
C GLN A 284 9.13 0.23 23.84
N ALA A 285 8.86 0.89 22.72
CA ALA A 285 7.56 0.84 22.06
C ALA A 285 7.19 -0.58 21.62
N ILE A 286 8.12 -1.32 21.02
CA ILE A 286 7.92 -2.72 20.58
C ILE A 286 7.59 -3.62 21.77
N ALA A 287 8.29 -3.47 22.89
CA ALA A 287 8.08 -4.30 24.07
C ALA A 287 6.69 -4.14 24.70
N GLN A 288 6.03 -3.02 24.47
CA GLN A 288 4.70 -2.70 25.03
C GLN A 288 3.64 -2.43 23.95
N TRP A 289 3.94 -2.80 22.69
CA TRP A 289 3.06 -2.57 21.55
C TRP A 289 1.75 -3.33 21.69
N ASP A 290 0.63 -2.59 21.62
CA ASP A 290 -0.71 -3.18 21.64
C ASP A 290 -1.64 -2.42 20.69
N ILE A 291 -2.12 -3.10 19.65
CA ILE A 291 -3.05 -2.53 18.68
C ILE A 291 -4.41 -2.15 19.29
N GLN A 292 -4.78 -2.71 20.45
CA GLN A 292 -6.01 -2.38 21.15
C GLN A 292 -6.02 -0.93 21.66
N HIS A 293 -4.86 -0.32 21.82
CA HIS A 293 -4.75 1.09 22.20
C HIS A 293 -5.02 2.03 21.02
N ILE A 294 -4.81 1.57 19.77
CA ILE A 294 -4.96 2.44 18.59
C ILE A 294 -6.42 2.88 18.47
N PRO A 295 -6.70 4.19 18.30
CA PRO A 295 -8.06 4.67 18.15
C PRO A 295 -8.78 4.02 16.97
N HIS A 296 -10.02 3.60 17.18
CA HIS A 296 -10.87 3.12 16.10
C HIS A 296 -11.42 4.28 15.26
N GLY A 297 -11.77 4.00 14.01
CA GLY A 297 -12.33 4.98 13.07
C GLY A 297 -11.32 5.50 12.06
N ILE A 298 -11.78 6.41 11.19
CA ILE A 298 -11.00 6.86 10.03
C ILE A 298 -10.04 8.01 10.37
N ALA A 299 -10.32 8.77 11.43
CA ALA A 299 -9.55 9.96 11.81
C ALA A 299 -9.01 9.84 13.23
N LEU A 300 -7.73 10.20 13.41
CA LEU A 300 -7.15 10.36 14.74
C LEU A 300 -7.77 11.59 15.42
N PRO A 301 -8.02 11.55 16.75
CA PRO A 301 -8.37 12.73 17.50
C PRO A 301 -7.29 13.81 17.32
N GLN A 302 -7.67 15.10 17.29
CA GLN A 302 -6.71 16.21 17.23
C GLN A 302 -5.93 16.30 18.55
N ILE A 303 -4.74 15.75 18.59
CA ILE A 303 -3.85 15.78 19.77
C ILE A 303 -2.49 16.43 19.42
N TYR A 304 -2.37 17.02 18.22
CA TYR A 304 -1.08 17.40 17.60
C TYR A 304 -0.84 18.92 17.64
N GLN A 305 -1.00 19.56 18.78
CA GLN A 305 -0.49 20.91 19.02
C GLN A 305 0.72 20.87 19.92
#